data_f671f545dbcae7de3b5f3f15c6995b9a
#
_entry.id   f671f545dbcae7de3b5f3f15c6995b9a
#
_cell.length_a   1.000
_cell.length_b   1.000
_cell.length_c   1.000
_cell.angle_alpha   90.00
_cell.angle_beta   90.00
_cell.angle_gamma   90.00
#
_symmetry.space_group_name_H-M   'P 1'
#
loop_
_entity.id
_entity.type
_entity.pdbx_description
1 polymer ?
#
loop_
_entity_poly.entity_id
_entity_poly.type
_entity_poly.pdbx_seq_one_letter_code
_entity_poly.pdbx_strand_id
1 'polypeptide(L)'
;MMKNERFENTEQKPDVIAGRNPVSEAVRSNRPIDKILVAKGEKSGAIVGILAKARDKKIPVKEVDRTKLDYVSGGATHQGIVAFAAAKDYSTVDDILEYAESRGEAPFVVVLDEVEDPHNLGAIIRTAECAGVHGIIIPKRRSAGLSYTVAKASAGAIEYMRVATVSYTHLTLPTKA
;
A
#
# COMPACT_ATOMS: atom_id res chain seq x y z
N MET A 1 37.99 -19.63 12.11
CA MET A 1 37.12 -19.94 10.97
C MET A 1 35.89 -19.05 11.11
N MET A 2 35.96 -17.83 10.54
CA MET A 2 34.91 -16.81 10.66
C MET A 2 33.87 -17.07 9.56
N LYS A 3 32.62 -17.34 9.97
CA LYS A 3 31.47 -17.39 9.04
C LYS A 3 31.10 -15.97 8.63
N ASN A 4 31.29 -15.67 7.36
CA ASN A 4 30.75 -14.48 6.68
C ASN A 4 29.22 -14.57 6.67
N GLU A 5 28.55 -13.79 7.52
CA GLU A 5 27.14 -13.49 7.35
C GLU A 5 27.03 -12.48 6.19
N ARG A 6 26.65 -13.00 5.01
CA ARG A 6 26.18 -12.18 3.91
C ARG A 6 24.85 -11.56 4.34
N PHE A 7 24.87 -10.30 4.68
CA PHE A 7 23.68 -9.47 4.64
C PHE A 7 23.21 -9.40 3.19
N GLU A 8 22.22 -10.21 2.83
CA GLU A 8 21.47 -10.01 1.59
C GLU A 8 20.73 -8.67 1.72
N ASN A 9 21.34 -7.67 1.12
CA ASN A 9 20.71 -6.38 0.88
C ASN A 9 19.60 -6.62 -0.17
N THR A 10 18.42 -6.98 0.29
CA THR A 10 17.22 -7.07 -0.55
C THR A 10 16.86 -5.64 -0.90
N GLU A 11 17.40 -5.12 -2.00
CA GLU A 11 16.92 -3.89 -2.62
C GLU A 11 15.43 -4.10 -2.89
N GLN A 12 14.60 -3.58 -1.99
CA GLN A 12 13.15 -3.57 -2.16
C GLN A 12 12.86 -2.76 -3.41
N LYS A 13 12.39 -3.43 -4.46
CA LYS A 13 11.96 -2.74 -5.67
C LYS A 13 10.91 -1.70 -5.27
N PRO A 14 11.05 -0.44 -5.71
CA PRO A 14 10.10 0.59 -5.37
C PRO A 14 8.69 0.17 -5.80
N ASP A 15 7.73 0.39 -4.91
CA ASP A 15 6.33 0.12 -5.23
C ASP A 15 5.84 1.15 -6.25
N VAL A 16 5.26 0.66 -7.35
CA VAL A 16 4.78 1.50 -8.44
C VAL A 16 3.29 1.73 -8.25
N ILE A 17 2.92 2.96 -7.93
CA ILE A 17 1.54 3.40 -7.73
C ILE A 17 1.10 4.12 -9.01
N ALA A 18 0.13 3.57 -9.75
CA ALA A 18 -0.34 4.15 -10.99
C ALA A 18 -1.83 4.53 -10.92
N GLY A 19 -2.16 5.69 -11.47
CA GLY A 19 -3.51 6.25 -11.52
C GLY A 19 -3.73 7.42 -10.57
N ARG A 20 -4.71 8.26 -10.92
CA ARG A 20 -4.95 9.54 -10.22
C ARG A 20 -5.32 9.35 -8.76
N ASN A 21 -6.28 8.47 -8.47
CA ASN A 21 -6.75 8.25 -7.11
C ASN A 21 -5.70 7.60 -6.22
N PRO A 22 -5.04 6.47 -6.59
CA PRO A 22 -3.99 5.88 -5.77
C PRO A 22 -2.83 6.85 -5.49
N VAL A 23 -2.37 7.59 -6.50
CA VAL A 23 -1.28 8.58 -6.31
C VAL A 23 -1.74 9.73 -5.43
N SER A 24 -2.98 10.21 -5.58
CA SER A 24 -3.53 11.26 -4.71
C SER A 24 -3.56 10.82 -3.24
N GLU A 25 -4.01 9.61 -2.97
CA GLU A 25 -4.07 9.07 -1.62
C GLU A 25 -2.67 8.82 -1.04
N ALA A 26 -1.74 8.27 -1.82
CA ALA A 26 -0.35 8.11 -1.39
C ALA A 26 0.31 9.45 -1.03
N VAL A 27 0.06 10.51 -1.82
CA VAL A 27 0.54 11.86 -1.49
C VAL A 27 -0.13 12.42 -0.24
N ARG A 28 -1.41 12.10 0.03
CA ARG A 28 -2.13 12.57 1.22
C ARG A 28 -1.71 11.85 2.50
N SER A 29 -1.54 10.53 2.43
CA SER A 29 -1.23 9.65 3.57
C SER A 29 0.18 9.80 4.14
N ASN A 30 0.98 10.74 3.65
CA ASN A 30 2.39 10.92 4.01
C ASN A 30 3.29 9.72 3.72
N ARG A 31 2.87 8.81 2.85
CA ARG A 31 3.71 7.71 2.40
C ARG A 31 4.99 8.26 1.77
N PRO A 32 6.17 7.72 2.09
CA PRO A 32 7.42 8.11 1.46
C PRO A 32 7.36 7.87 -0.05
N ILE A 33 7.41 8.95 -0.83
CA ILE A 33 7.39 8.91 -2.30
C ILE A 33 8.73 9.42 -2.80
N ASP A 34 9.46 8.58 -3.54
CA ASP A 34 10.76 8.92 -4.10
C ASP A 34 10.64 9.92 -5.26
N LYS A 35 9.63 9.72 -6.11
CA LYS A 35 9.35 10.58 -7.27
C LYS A 35 7.98 10.31 -7.86
N ILE A 36 7.47 11.31 -8.58
CA ILE A 36 6.27 11.20 -9.40
C ILE A 36 6.64 11.41 -10.87
N LEU A 37 6.15 10.54 -11.74
CA LEU A 37 6.18 10.72 -13.19
C LEU A 37 4.80 11.15 -13.67
N VAL A 38 4.77 12.18 -14.52
CA VAL A 38 3.54 12.69 -15.15
C VAL A 38 3.73 12.74 -16.66
N ALA A 39 2.66 12.47 -17.42
CA ALA A 39 2.70 12.55 -18.87
C ALA A 39 2.91 13.99 -19.31
N LYS A 40 3.79 14.21 -20.30
CA LYS A 40 4.01 15.53 -20.91
C LYS A 40 2.68 16.11 -21.41
N GLY A 41 2.45 17.38 -21.12
CA GLY A 41 1.26 18.10 -21.53
C GLY A 41 -0.03 17.72 -20.80
N GLU A 42 0.03 16.89 -19.76
CA GLU A 42 -1.13 16.54 -18.96
C GLU A 42 -1.59 17.73 -18.10
N LYS A 43 -2.79 18.24 -18.40
CA LYS A 43 -3.37 19.43 -17.76
C LYS A 43 -4.67 19.14 -17.02
N SER A 44 -4.98 17.88 -16.75
CA SER A 44 -6.16 17.51 -15.98
C SER A 44 -6.15 18.18 -14.61
N GLY A 45 -7.24 18.83 -14.23
CA GLY A 45 -7.35 19.52 -12.94
C GLY A 45 -7.05 18.62 -11.73
N ALA A 46 -7.42 17.33 -11.82
CA ALA A 46 -7.08 16.35 -10.78
C ALA A 46 -5.57 16.16 -10.63
N ILE A 47 -4.84 16.06 -11.75
CA ILE A 47 -3.37 15.92 -11.72
C ILE A 47 -2.71 17.21 -11.24
N VAL A 48 -3.21 18.37 -11.68
CA VAL A 48 -2.69 19.66 -11.19
C VAL A 48 -2.80 19.77 -9.68
N GLY A 49 -3.90 19.34 -9.08
CA GLY A 49 -4.08 19.30 -7.62
C GLY A 49 -3.12 18.33 -6.91
N ILE A 50 -2.84 17.16 -7.51
CA ILE A 50 -1.86 16.21 -6.99
C ILE A 50 -0.44 16.81 -7.03
N LEU A 51 -0.07 17.43 -8.16
CA LEU A 51 1.25 18.03 -8.35
C LEU A 51 1.47 19.23 -7.42
N ALA A 52 0.44 20.02 -7.12
CA ALA A 52 0.53 21.10 -6.13
C ALA A 52 0.90 20.54 -4.76
N LYS A 53 0.17 19.52 -4.27
CA LYS A 53 0.47 18.86 -3.00
C LYS A 53 1.83 18.17 -2.97
N ALA A 54 2.24 17.57 -4.10
CA ALA A 54 3.57 16.96 -4.22
C ALA A 54 4.68 18.02 -4.08
N ARG A 55 4.47 19.21 -4.64
CA ARG A 55 5.38 20.33 -4.54
C ARG A 55 5.50 20.83 -3.09
N ASP A 56 4.38 20.99 -2.38
CA ASP A 56 4.36 21.39 -0.97
C ASP A 56 5.16 20.41 -0.10
N LYS A 57 5.11 19.12 -0.44
CA LYS A 57 5.86 18.03 0.22
C LYS A 57 7.27 17.82 -0.33
N LYS A 58 7.73 18.67 -1.25
CA LYS A 58 9.05 18.57 -1.90
C LYS A 58 9.31 17.23 -2.60
N ILE A 59 8.25 16.56 -3.08
CA ILE A 59 8.36 15.32 -3.83
C ILE A 59 8.83 15.65 -5.25
N PRO A 60 9.92 15.04 -5.76
CA PRO A 60 10.40 15.26 -7.11
C PRO A 60 9.36 14.85 -8.16
N VAL A 61 9.04 15.75 -9.09
CA VAL A 61 8.13 15.47 -10.21
C VAL A 61 8.90 15.58 -11.52
N LYS A 62 8.72 14.59 -12.40
CA LYS A 62 9.34 14.56 -13.72
C LYS A 62 8.30 14.32 -14.81
N GLU A 63 8.29 15.18 -15.82
CA GLU A 63 7.49 14.96 -17.02
C GLU A 63 8.18 13.94 -17.95
N VAL A 64 7.39 13.00 -18.45
CA VAL A 64 7.87 11.92 -19.33
C VAL A 64 6.85 11.62 -20.43
N ASP A 65 7.29 10.95 -21.48
CA ASP A 65 6.39 10.49 -22.54
C ASP A 65 5.45 9.40 -22.01
N ARG A 66 4.26 9.31 -22.58
CA ARG A 66 3.22 8.38 -22.13
C ARG A 66 3.67 6.91 -22.21
N THR A 67 4.44 6.57 -23.23
CA THR A 67 5.06 5.25 -23.40
C THR A 67 5.97 4.85 -22.21
N LYS A 68 6.64 5.84 -21.60
CA LYS A 68 7.44 5.59 -20.40
C LYS A 68 6.56 5.26 -19.20
N LEU A 69 5.38 5.89 -19.07
CA LEU A 69 4.42 5.55 -18.01
C LEU A 69 3.84 4.15 -18.22
N ASP A 70 3.48 3.78 -19.46
CA ASP A 70 3.01 2.43 -19.82
C ASP A 70 4.04 1.37 -19.40
N TYR A 71 5.31 1.61 -19.73
CA TYR A 71 6.40 0.70 -19.39
C TYR A 71 6.57 0.53 -17.87
N VAL A 72 6.65 1.64 -17.12
CA VAL A 72 6.92 1.57 -15.67
C VAL A 72 5.71 1.09 -14.88
N SER A 73 4.49 1.28 -15.39
CA SER A 73 3.26 0.78 -14.77
C SER A 73 2.97 -0.69 -15.10
N GLY A 74 3.80 -1.33 -15.93
CA GLY A 74 3.57 -2.71 -16.36
C GLY A 74 2.27 -2.88 -17.14
N GLY A 75 1.85 -1.87 -17.93
CA GLY A 75 0.59 -1.87 -18.70
C GLY A 75 -0.65 -1.54 -17.85
N ALA A 76 -0.48 -1.18 -16.59
CA ALA A 76 -1.60 -0.77 -15.75
C ALA A 76 -2.16 0.61 -16.15
N THR A 77 -3.46 0.83 -15.93
CA THR A 77 -4.13 2.09 -16.25
C THR A 77 -3.60 3.22 -15.37
N HIS A 78 -2.60 3.96 -15.84
CA HIS A 78 -1.92 5.01 -15.08
C HIS A 78 -2.59 6.40 -15.17
N GLN A 79 -3.52 6.61 -16.10
CA GLN A 79 -4.28 7.88 -16.24
C GLN A 79 -3.39 9.14 -16.31
N GLY A 80 -2.17 9.01 -16.86
CA GLY A 80 -1.21 10.12 -17.01
C GLY A 80 -0.30 10.38 -15.81
N ILE A 81 -0.37 9.58 -14.74
CA ILE A 81 0.46 9.76 -13.53
C ILE A 81 0.86 8.44 -12.89
N VAL A 82 2.12 8.38 -12.44
CA VAL A 82 2.71 7.24 -11.72
C VAL A 82 3.61 7.78 -10.61
N ALA A 83 3.50 7.21 -9.41
CA ALA A 83 4.43 7.48 -8.31
C ALA A 83 5.29 6.26 -8.01
N PHE A 84 6.52 6.49 -7.59
CA PHE A 84 7.42 5.49 -7.02
C PHE A 84 7.50 5.76 -5.53
N ALA A 85 7.06 4.82 -4.74
CA ALA A 85 7.06 4.92 -3.29
C ALA A 85 7.83 3.76 -2.67
N ALA A 86 8.27 3.91 -1.42
CA ALA A 86 8.69 2.78 -0.64
C ALA A 86 7.54 1.75 -0.58
N ALA A 87 7.86 0.46 -0.57
CA ALA A 87 6.86 -0.56 -0.34
C ALA A 87 6.11 -0.23 0.95
N LYS A 88 4.77 -0.42 0.95
CA LYS A 88 4.02 -0.20 2.18
C LYS A 88 4.42 -1.28 3.17
N ASP A 89 4.95 -0.86 4.30
CA ASP A 89 5.31 -1.78 5.37
C ASP A 89 4.06 -2.41 5.99
N TYR A 90 4.22 -3.66 6.43
CA TYR A 90 3.20 -4.29 7.25
C TYR A 90 3.27 -3.73 8.67
N SER A 91 2.10 -3.50 9.24
CA SER A 91 1.96 -3.22 10.66
C SER A 91 2.14 -4.49 11.48
N THR A 92 2.34 -4.35 12.77
CA THR A 92 2.22 -5.44 13.73
C THR A 92 0.77 -5.54 14.24
N VAL A 93 0.43 -6.62 14.91
CA VAL A 93 -0.87 -6.75 15.60
C VAL A 93 -0.97 -5.71 16.72
N ASP A 94 0.13 -5.46 17.42
CA ASP A 94 0.19 -4.47 18.50
C ASP A 94 -0.10 -3.06 17.97
N ASP A 95 0.45 -2.67 16.81
CA ASP A 95 0.13 -1.38 16.16
C ASP A 95 -1.36 -1.20 15.88
N ILE A 96 -2.08 -2.30 15.57
CA ILE A 96 -3.53 -2.28 15.33
C ILE A 96 -4.28 -2.07 16.65
N LEU A 97 -3.86 -2.74 17.70
CA LEU A 97 -4.47 -2.64 19.02
C LEU A 97 -4.23 -1.25 19.65
N GLU A 98 -3.00 -0.76 19.60
CA GLU A 98 -2.63 0.59 20.05
C GLU A 98 -3.42 1.68 19.32
N TYR A 99 -3.67 1.46 18.02
CA TYR A 99 -4.48 2.40 17.25
C TYR A 99 -5.94 2.44 17.74
N ALA A 100 -6.55 1.29 18.02
CA ALA A 100 -7.90 1.25 18.57
C ALA A 100 -7.96 1.93 19.94
N GLU A 101 -6.97 1.66 20.81
CA GLU A 101 -6.86 2.28 22.13
C GLU A 101 -6.70 3.80 22.02
N SER A 102 -5.86 4.29 21.12
CA SER A 102 -5.65 5.73 20.88
C SER A 102 -6.93 6.47 20.46
N ARG A 103 -7.92 5.75 19.92
CA ARG A 103 -9.23 6.27 19.55
C ARG A 103 -10.26 6.12 20.66
N GLY A 104 -9.91 5.42 21.75
CA GLY A 104 -10.86 5.09 22.81
C GLY A 104 -11.94 4.09 22.38
N GLU A 105 -11.65 3.26 21.37
CA GLU A 105 -12.59 2.32 20.77
C GLU A 105 -12.18 0.87 21.07
N ALA A 106 -13.17 -0.03 21.16
CA ALA A 106 -12.88 -1.46 21.22
C ALA A 106 -12.24 -1.93 19.90
N PRO A 107 -11.20 -2.79 19.93
CA PRO A 107 -10.55 -3.25 18.70
C PRO A 107 -11.53 -3.94 17.74
N PHE A 108 -11.68 -3.37 16.54
CA PHE A 108 -12.42 -3.98 15.45
C PHE A 108 -11.40 -4.42 14.40
N VAL A 109 -11.15 -5.73 14.33
CA VAL A 109 -10.12 -6.33 13.51
C VAL A 109 -10.74 -7.37 12.59
N VAL A 110 -10.31 -7.38 11.33
CA VAL A 110 -10.70 -8.38 10.34
C VAL A 110 -9.53 -9.35 10.15
N VAL A 111 -9.78 -10.64 10.34
CA VAL A 111 -8.81 -11.70 10.07
C VAL A 111 -9.22 -12.40 8.78
N LEU A 112 -8.31 -12.42 7.82
CA LEU A 112 -8.51 -13.07 6.54
C LEU A 112 -7.68 -14.35 6.47
N ASP A 113 -8.27 -15.42 5.97
CA ASP A 113 -7.58 -16.67 5.74
C ASP A 113 -7.67 -17.04 4.25
N GLU A 114 -6.54 -17.41 3.67
CA GLU A 114 -6.39 -17.86 2.27
C GLU A 114 -6.99 -16.92 1.19
N VAL A 115 -6.97 -15.61 1.42
CA VAL A 115 -7.36 -14.63 0.40
C VAL A 115 -6.17 -14.37 -0.53
N GLU A 116 -6.05 -15.18 -1.58
CA GLU A 116 -4.89 -15.15 -2.50
C GLU A 116 -5.07 -14.17 -3.68
N ASP A 117 -6.32 -13.81 -4.02
CA ASP A 117 -6.59 -12.87 -5.11
C ASP A 117 -6.37 -11.41 -4.64
N PRO A 118 -5.43 -10.66 -5.28
CA PRO A 118 -5.19 -9.26 -4.94
C PRO A 118 -6.41 -8.35 -5.14
N HIS A 119 -7.30 -8.65 -6.07
CA HIS A 119 -8.51 -7.87 -6.27
C HIS A 119 -9.48 -8.03 -5.10
N ASN A 120 -9.63 -9.26 -4.61
CA ASN A 120 -10.45 -9.54 -3.44
C ASN A 120 -9.88 -8.87 -2.19
N LEU A 121 -8.57 -9.00 -1.95
CA LEU A 121 -7.93 -8.31 -0.82
C LEU A 121 -8.14 -6.81 -0.89
N GLY A 122 -7.95 -6.19 -2.05
CA GLY A 122 -8.16 -4.76 -2.24
C GLY A 122 -9.61 -4.32 -1.98
N ALA A 123 -10.59 -5.10 -2.44
CA ALA A 123 -12.01 -4.85 -2.19
C ALA A 123 -12.37 -4.95 -0.71
N ILE A 124 -11.80 -5.94 -0.01
CA ILE A 124 -11.98 -6.12 1.44
C ILE A 124 -11.37 -4.94 2.19
N ILE A 125 -10.14 -4.54 1.86
CA ILE A 125 -9.46 -3.38 2.48
C ILE A 125 -10.32 -2.12 2.34
N ARG A 126 -10.87 -1.86 1.14
CA ARG A 126 -11.74 -0.70 0.92
C ARG A 126 -13.00 -0.73 1.77
N THR A 127 -13.65 -1.88 1.86
CA THR A 127 -14.87 -2.05 2.66
C THR A 127 -14.57 -1.93 4.15
N ALA A 128 -13.48 -2.53 4.61
CA ALA A 128 -13.04 -2.48 6.00
C ALA A 128 -12.72 -1.05 6.44
N GLU A 129 -12.03 -0.26 5.59
CA GLU A 129 -11.75 1.15 5.87
C GLU A 129 -13.04 1.96 6.03
N CYS A 130 -14.00 1.78 5.11
CA CYS A 130 -15.30 2.45 5.19
C CYS A 130 -16.12 2.01 6.42
N ALA A 131 -15.91 0.80 6.92
CA ALA A 131 -16.60 0.26 8.09
C ALA A 131 -15.94 0.66 9.43
N GLY A 132 -14.81 1.39 9.39
CA GLY A 132 -14.10 1.79 10.60
C GLY A 132 -13.29 0.65 11.25
N VAL A 133 -12.86 -0.34 10.47
CA VAL A 133 -11.97 -1.41 10.94
C VAL A 133 -10.60 -0.83 11.28
N HIS A 134 -10.05 -1.19 12.45
CA HIS A 134 -8.76 -0.69 12.91
C HIS A 134 -7.57 -1.35 12.22
N GLY A 135 -7.74 -2.58 11.75
CA GLY A 135 -6.71 -3.28 11.01
C GLY A 135 -7.15 -4.65 10.46
N ILE A 136 -6.37 -5.14 9.51
CA ILE A 136 -6.57 -6.43 8.87
C ILE A 136 -5.37 -7.31 9.18
N ILE A 137 -5.62 -8.57 9.52
CA ILE A 137 -4.59 -9.59 9.75
C ILE A 137 -4.67 -10.61 8.63
N ILE A 138 -3.54 -10.88 7.98
CA ILE A 138 -3.41 -11.89 6.93
C ILE A 138 -2.30 -12.89 7.26
N PRO A 139 -2.36 -14.14 6.79
CA PRO A 139 -1.26 -15.08 6.93
C PRO A 139 -0.04 -14.65 6.10
N LYS A 140 1.17 -14.99 6.56
CA LYS A 140 2.42 -14.78 5.77
C LYS A 140 2.48 -15.63 4.50
N ARG A 141 1.70 -16.70 4.43
CA ARG A 141 1.63 -17.62 3.29
C ARG A 141 0.18 -17.80 2.90
N ARG A 142 -0.07 -18.13 1.63
CA ARG A 142 -1.42 -18.32 1.05
C ARG A 142 -2.30 -17.08 1.22
N SER A 143 -1.70 -15.91 1.01
CA SER A 143 -2.43 -14.63 0.97
C SER A 143 -1.80 -13.69 -0.04
N ALA A 144 -2.61 -12.84 -0.65
CA ALA A 144 -2.13 -11.76 -1.47
C ALA A 144 -1.32 -10.77 -0.61
N GLY A 145 -0.14 -10.37 -1.08
CA GLY A 145 0.64 -9.31 -0.45
C GLY A 145 0.15 -7.91 -0.84
N LEU A 146 0.61 -6.89 -0.11
CA LEU A 146 0.31 -5.49 -0.40
C LEU A 146 1.01 -5.04 -1.68
N SER A 147 0.39 -5.34 -2.81
CA SER A 147 0.90 -5.07 -4.16
C SER A 147 0.20 -3.87 -4.80
N TYR A 148 0.74 -3.42 -5.95
CA TYR A 148 0.09 -2.42 -6.79
C TYR A 148 -1.38 -2.78 -7.11
N THR A 149 -1.67 -4.05 -7.42
CA THR A 149 -3.02 -4.50 -7.74
C THR A 149 -3.96 -4.32 -6.55
N VAL A 150 -3.50 -4.62 -5.34
CA VAL A 150 -4.24 -4.37 -4.09
C VAL A 150 -4.47 -2.88 -3.87
N ALA A 151 -3.44 -2.05 -4.07
CA ALA A 151 -3.57 -0.60 -3.95
C ALA A 151 -4.61 -0.02 -4.93
N LYS A 152 -4.63 -0.51 -6.16
CA LYS A 152 -5.61 -0.12 -7.17
C LYS A 152 -7.03 -0.60 -6.82
N ALA A 153 -7.19 -1.87 -6.44
CA ALA A 153 -8.48 -2.45 -6.10
C ALA A 153 -9.09 -1.84 -4.83
N SER A 154 -8.23 -1.42 -3.88
CA SER A 154 -8.66 -0.73 -2.67
C SER A 154 -9.01 0.75 -2.89
N ALA A 155 -8.82 1.28 -4.10
CA ALA A 155 -9.02 2.70 -4.44
C ALA A 155 -8.25 3.67 -3.52
N GLY A 156 -7.09 3.24 -2.99
CA GLY A 156 -6.24 4.00 -2.09
C GLY A 156 -6.51 3.78 -0.59
N ALA A 157 -7.55 3.03 -0.20
CA ALA A 157 -7.83 2.72 1.19
C ALA A 157 -6.67 1.99 1.90
N ILE A 158 -5.85 1.26 1.13
CA ILE A 158 -4.64 0.61 1.63
C ILE A 158 -3.68 1.60 2.34
N GLU A 159 -3.68 2.87 1.96
CA GLU A 159 -2.79 3.86 2.55
C GLU A 159 -3.13 4.16 4.03
N TYR A 160 -4.37 3.97 4.39
CA TYR A 160 -4.90 4.23 5.74
C TYR A 160 -5.04 2.96 6.57
N MET A 161 -5.41 1.84 5.94
CA MET A 161 -5.61 0.57 6.61
C MET A 161 -4.30 -0.03 7.12
N ARG A 162 -4.25 -0.41 8.39
CA ARG A 162 -3.17 -1.21 8.97
C ARG A 162 -3.34 -2.66 8.56
N VAL A 163 -2.30 -3.26 8.00
CA VAL A 163 -2.30 -4.66 7.61
C VAL A 163 -1.14 -5.37 8.30
N ALA A 164 -1.45 -6.33 9.14
CA ALA A 164 -0.45 -7.15 9.82
C ALA A 164 -0.34 -8.55 9.20
N THR A 165 0.86 -9.12 9.22
CA THR A 165 1.07 -10.50 8.78
C THR A 165 1.43 -11.39 9.96
N VAL A 166 0.79 -12.57 10.04
CA VAL A 166 1.03 -13.55 11.10
C VAL A 166 1.36 -14.93 10.54
N SER A 167 2.10 -15.72 11.30
CA SER A 167 2.29 -17.13 10.98
C SER A 167 1.05 -17.93 11.42
N TYR A 168 0.74 -19.03 10.73
CA TYR A 168 -0.40 -19.90 11.09
C TYR A 168 -0.41 -20.36 12.53
N THR A 169 0.76 -20.55 13.16
CA THR A 169 0.87 -20.91 14.57
C THR A 169 0.29 -19.87 15.53
N HIS A 170 0.09 -18.64 15.06
CA HIS A 170 -0.49 -17.55 15.86
C HIS A 170 -2.00 -17.39 15.63
N LEU A 171 -2.53 -17.98 14.56
CA LEU A 171 -3.96 -17.95 14.26
C LEU A 171 -4.74 -19.11 14.90
N THR A 172 -4.06 -20.18 15.27
CA THR A 172 -4.67 -21.30 16.00
C THR A 172 -4.68 -21.01 17.48
N LEU A 173 -5.87 -20.89 18.08
CA LEU A 173 -5.99 -20.91 19.54
C LEU A 173 -5.42 -22.24 20.05
N PRO A 174 -4.63 -22.25 21.16
CA PRO A 174 -4.21 -23.47 21.76
C PRO A 174 -5.46 -24.25 22.18
N THR A 175 -5.76 -25.34 21.49
CA THR A 175 -6.79 -26.28 21.91
C THR A 175 -6.28 -26.91 23.20
N LYS A 176 -6.82 -26.48 24.33
CA LYS A 176 -6.61 -27.24 25.57
C LYS A 176 -7.27 -28.60 25.35
N ALA A 177 -6.44 -29.63 25.27
CA ALA A 177 -6.88 -31.00 25.46
C ALA A 177 -7.32 -31.21 26.92
#